data_e939ef77f8879cc6932a290af83ff4f9
#
_entry.id   e939ef77f8879cc6932a290af83ff4f9
#
_cell.length_a   1.000
_cell.length_b   1.000
_cell.length_c   1.000
_cell.angle_alpha   90.00
_cell.angle_beta   90.00
_cell.angle_gamma   90.00
#
_symmetry.space_group_name_H-M   'P 1'
#
loop_
_entity.id
_entity.type
_entity.pdbx_description
1 polymer ?
#
loop_
_entity_poly.entity_id
_entity_poly.type
_entity_poly.pdbx_seq_one_letter_code
_entity_poly.pdbx_strand_id
1 'polypeptide(L)'
;IVGFLGPNGAGKSTLMRIITCYLQQDEGRVTVCNLDTKKQDIIIKSKIGYLPENNPLYYDMYVKEYLSFTGEIYKIKKLKSRIEEVIFKTGLNNEKNKKIRMLSKGFKQRVGLAAALIHNPEVLILDEPTTGLDPNQLIEIRNLIKEIGKEKTVLLSTHIMQEVDKICNRAIIIN
;
A
#
# COMPACT_ATOMS: atom_id res chain seq x y z
N ILE A 1 -2.93 -10.37 8.50
CA ILE A 1 -2.33 -10.17 7.16
C ILE A 1 -2.65 -11.38 6.30
N VAL A 2 -3.17 -11.15 5.08
CA VAL A 2 -3.50 -12.19 4.09
C VAL A 2 -2.53 -12.06 2.92
N GLY A 3 -1.83 -13.13 2.58
CA GLY A 3 -0.97 -13.23 1.40
C GLY A 3 -1.76 -13.77 0.20
N PHE A 4 -1.58 -13.15 -0.97
CA PHE A 4 -2.14 -13.59 -2.24
C PHE A 4 -0.99 -14.09 -3.11
N LEU A 5 -0.76 -15.39 -3.10
CA LEU A 5 0.39 -16.06 -3.72
C LEU A 5 0.04 -16.63 -5.09
N GLY A 6 0.88 -16.40 -6.06
CA GLY A 6 0.75 -17.00 -7.39
C GLY A 6 1.85 -16.56 -8.35
N PRO A 7 2.04 -17.25 -9.48
CA PRO A 7 3.03 -16.89 -10.47
C PRO A 7 2.73 -15.54 -11.13
N ASN A 8 3.73 -14.99 -11.83
CA ASN A 8 3.48 -13.80 -12.65
C ASN A 8 2.49 -14.16 -13.77
N GLY A 9 1.54 -13.25 -14.01
CA GLY A 9 0.46 -13.48 -14.98
C GLY A 9 -0.80 -14.16 -14.43
N ALA A 10 -0.80 -14.71 -13.22
CA ALA A 10 -1.97 -15.37 -12.61
C ALA A 10 -3.14 -14.43 -12.26
N GLY A 11 -3.05 -13.14 -12.58
CA GLY A 11 -4.13 -12.16 -12.33
C GLY A 11 -4.11 -11.47 -10.97
N LYS A 12 -3.06 -11.63 -10.15
CA LYS A 12 -2.95 -10.99 -8.82
C LYS A 12 -3.20 -9.48 -8.87
N SER A 13 -2.42 -8.75 -9.67
CA SER A 13 -2.56 -7.28 -9.79
C SER A 13 -3.89 -6.86 -10.41
N THR A 14 -4.45 -7.68 -11.31
CA THR A 14 -5.80 -7.43 -11.86
C THR A 14 -6.85 -7.49 -10.77
N LEU A 15 -6.81 -8.52 -9.93
CA LEU A 15 -7.73 -8.64 -8.79
C LEU A 15 -7.54 -7.48 -7.80
N MET A 16 -6.29 -7.09 -7.49
CA MET A 16 -6.02 -5.94 -6.63
C MET A 16 -6.63 -4.65 -7.18
N ARG A 17 -6.52 -4.42 -8.50
CA ARG A 17 -7.13 -3.27 -9.18
C ARG A 17 -8.66 -3.31 -9.16
N ILE A 18 -9.27 -4.48 -9.21
CA ILE A 18 -10.73 -4.63 -9.07
C ILE A 18 -11.17 -4.32 -7.64
N ILE A 19 -10.50 -4.89 -6.64
CA ILE A 19 -10.81 -4.65 -5.22
C ILE A 19 -10.67 -3.16 -4.86
N THR A 20 -9.66 -2.48 -5.43
CA THR A 20 -9.42 -1.04 -5.23
C THR A 20 -10.27 -0.12 -6.11
N CYS A 21 -11.19 -0.69 -6.90
CA CYS A 21 -12.06 0.03 -7.84
C CYS A 21 -11.29 0.83 -8.93
N TYR A 22 -10.07 0.39 -9.30
CA TYR A 22 -9.35 0.91 -10.47
C TYR A 22 -9.81 0.26 -11.77
N LEU A 23 -10.25 -1.00 -11.70
CA LEU A 23 -10.89 -1.73 -12.78
C LEU A 23 -12.27 -2.21 -12.34
N GLN A 24 -13.21 -2.26 -13.26
CA GLN A 24 -14.49 -2.95 -13.04
C GLN A 24 -14.34 -4.41 -13.47
N GLN A 25 -14.93 -5.31 -12.69
CA GLN A 25 -15.06 -6.71 -13.09
C GLN A 25 -16.12 -6.86 -14.18
N ASP A 26 -15.87 -7.72 -15.17
CA ASP A 26 -16.83 -8.04 -16.23
C ASP A 26 -17.99 -8.82 -15.64
N GLU A 27 -17.70 -9.90 -14.90
CA GLU A 27 -18.69 -10.77 -14.27
C GLU A 27 -18.43 -10.91 -12.75
N GLY A 28 -19.38 -11.51 -12.06
CA GLY A 28 -19.30 -11.75 -10.64
C GLY A 28 -19.54 -10.51 -9.78
N ARG A 29 -19.31 -10.64 -8.48
CA ARG A 29 -19.50 -9.59 -7.48
C ARG A 29 -18.30 -9.49 -6.56
N VAL A 30 -17.83 -8.27 -6.32
CA VAL A 30 -16.79 -7.96 -5.35
C VAL A 30 -17.32 -6.97 -4.32
N THR A 31 -17.08 -7.27 -3.05
CA THR A 31 -17.45 -6.38 -1.94
C THR A 31 -16.25 -6.10 -1.05
N VAL A 32 -16.14 -4.87 -0.58
CA VAL A 32 -15.12 -4.43 0.39
C VAL A 32 -15.81 -3.69 1.53
N CYS A 33 -15.56 -4.10 2.76
CA CYS A 33 -16.25 -3.55 3.94
C CYS A 33 -17.78 -3.54 3.76
N ASN A 34 -18.34 -4.64 3.20
CA ASN A 34 -19.78 -4.79 2.84
C ASN A 34 -20.30 -3.83 1.77
N LEU A 35 -19.44 -3.10 1.08
CA LEU A 35 -19.79 -2.19 -0.01
C LEU A 35 -19.49 -2.83 -1.36
N ASP A 36 -20.40 -2.67 -2.33
CA ASP A 36 -20.27 -3.22 -3.68
C ASP A 36 -19.34 -2.31 -4.53
N THR A 37 -18.30 -2.91 -5.14
CA THR A 37 -17.31 -2.16 -5.92
C THR A 37 -17.88 -1.46 -7.15
N LYS A 38 -18.96 -1.96 -7.74
CA LYS A 38 -19.64 -1.32 -8.88
C LYS A 38 -20.50 -0.11 -8.49
N LYS A 39 -20.95 -0.03 -7.22
CA LYS A 39 -21.95 0.95 -6.79
C LYS A 39 -21.39 2.02 -5.85
N GLN A 40 -20.32 1.73 -5.13
CA GLN A 40 -19.85 2.54 -3.99
C GLN A 40 -18.34 2.75 -4.02
N ASP A 41 -17.77 2.91 -5.22
CA ASP A 41 -16.33 2.98 -5.47
C ASP A 41 -15.64 4.13 -4.71
N ILE A 42 -16.25 5.31 -4.64
CA ILE A 42 -15.69 6.48 -3.92
C ILE A 42 -15.57 6.19 -2.43
N ILE A 43 -16.60 5.56 -1.83
CA ILE A 43 -16.59 5.22 -0.41
C ILE A 43 -15.54 4.13 -0.16
N ILE A 44 -15.46 3.12 -1.02
CA ILE A 44 -14.46 2.05 -0.94
C ILE A 44 -13.04 2.63 -1.03
N LYS A 45 -12.77 3.52 -1.99
CA LYS A 45 -11.47 4.19 -2.14
C LYS A 45 -11.06 4.98 -0.90
N SER A 46 -12.02 5.55 -0.16
CA SER A 46 -11.71 6.22 1.12
C SER A 46 -11.37 5.26 2.26
N LYS A 47 -11.73 3.98 2.14
CA LYS A 47 -11.46 2.93 3.14
C LYS A 47 -10.23 2.09 2.82
N ILE A 48 -9.71 2.17 1.60
CA ILE A 48 -8.56 1.37 1.13
C ILE A 48 -7.33 2.27 0.94
N GLY A 49 -6.21 1.85 1.50
CA GLY A 49 -4.88 2.31 1.07
C GLY A 49 -4.32 1.33 0.05
N TYR A 50 -3.79 1.81 -1.06
CA TYR A 50 -3.24 0.96 -2.11
C TYR A 50 -1.81 1.36 -2.46
N LEU A 51 -0.91 0.40 -2.41
CA LEU A 51 0.45 0.51 -2.92
C LEU A 51 0.60 -0.42 -4.13
N PRO A 52 0.59 0.11 -5.35
CA PRO A 52 0.82 -0.70 -6.55
C PRO A 52 2.29 -1.12 -6.67
N GLU A 53 2.56 -2.19 -7.41
CA GLU A 53 3.92 -2.68 -7.71
C GLU A 53 4.81 -1.56 -8.29
N ASN A 54 4.29 -0.86 -9.30
CA ASN A 54 4.93 0.33 -9.85
C ASN A 54 4.42 1.57 -9.10
N ASN A 55 5.11 1.98 -8.06
CA ASN A 55 4.74 3.09 -7.20
C ASN A 55 4.80 4.42 -7.96
N PRO A 56 3.66 5.10 -8.25
CA PRO A 56 3.59 6.29 -9.08
C PRO A 56 3.95 7.57 -8.30
N LEU A 57 5.21 7.70 -7.91
CA LEU A 57 5.69 8.85 -7.14
C LEU A 57 6.02 10.06 -8.04
N TYR A 58 5.77 11.26 -7.56
CA TYR A 58 6.23 12.51 -8.17
C TYR A 58 7.68 12.80 -7.76
N TYR A 59 8.64 12.38 -8.56
CA TYR A 59 10.06 12.36 -8.23
C TYR A 59 10.67 13.74 -7.91
N ASP A 60 10.13 14.82 -8.43
CA ASP A 60 10.61 16.18 -8.19
C ASP A 60 10.04 16.82 -6.92
N MET A 61 8.99 16.25 -6.35
CA MET A 61 8.43 16.69 -5.07
C MET A 61 9.32 16.27 -3.90
N TYR A 62 9.29 17.06 -2.83
CA TYR A 62 9.78 16.65 -1.52
C TYR A 62 8.83 15.63 -0.89
N VAL A 63 9.35 14.75 -0.01
CA VAL A 63 8.50 13.74 0.67
C VAL A 63 7.30 14.37 1.38
N LYS A 64 7.52 15.44 2.16
CA LYS A 64 6.42 16.14 2.86
C LYS A 64 5.41 16.77 1.89
N GLU A 65 5.90 17.35 0.81
CA GLU A 65 5.07 17.97 -0.24
C GLU A 65 4.15 16.93 -0.89
N TYR A 66 4.71 15.77 -1.27
CA TYR A 66 3.95 14.67 -1.85
C TYR A 66 2.88 14.13 -0.88
N LEU A 67 3.23 13.99 0.41
CA LEU A 67 2.27 13.55 1.43
C LEU A 67 1.19 14.62 1.69
N SER A 68 1.55 15.91 1.63
CA SER A 68 0.56 17.01 1.74
C SER A 68 -0.41 16.97 0.55
N PHE A 69 0.12 16.89 -0.65
CA PHE A 69 -0.68 16.78 -1.88
C PHE A 69 -1.66 15.59 -1.80
N THR A 70 -1.16 14.41 -1.42
CA THR A 70 -2.01 13.22 -1.28
C THR A 70 -3.08 13.40 -0.19
N GLY A 71 -2.70 13.96 0.96
CA GLY A 71 -3.62 14.18 2.08
C GLY A 71 -4.70 15.22 1.80
N GLU A 72 -4.40 16.23 0.98
CA GLU A 72 -5.38 17.24 0.52
C GLU A 72 -6.47 16.63 -0.35
N ILE A 73 -6.12 15.66 -1.23
CA ILE A 73 -7.11 14.91 -2.03
C ILE A 73 -8.14 14.24 -1.13
N TYR A 74 -7.70 13.67 0.01
CA TYR A 74 -8.59 13.05 1.01
C TYR A 74 -9.23 14.05 1.99
N LYS A 75 -9.00 15.36 1.85
CA LYS A 75 -9.55 16.45 2.69
C LYS A 75 -9.33 16.24 4.19
N ILE A 76 -8.12 15.86 4.58
CA ILE A 76 -7.77 15.53 5.97
C ILE A 76 -7.73 16.80 6.81
N LYS A 77 -8.58 16.91 7.83
CA LYS A 77 -8.72 18.13 8.68
C LYS A 77 -7.45 18.51 9.44
N LYS A 78 -6.68 17.53 9.96
CA LYS A 78 -5.44 17.75 10.73
C LYS A 78 -4.23 17.27 9.95
N LEU A 79 -4.11 17.72 8.69
CA LEU A 79 -3.15 17.18 7.74
C LEU A 79 -1.70 17.25 8.22
N LYS A 80 -1.25 18.37 8.78
CA LYS A 80 0.14 18.52 9.28
C LYS A 80 0.50 17.46 10.34
N SER A 81 -0.37 17.25 11.31
CA SER A 81 -0.17 16.23 12.36
C SER A 81 -0.18 14.82 11.76
N ARG A 82 -1.07 14.57 10.78
CA ARG A 82 -1.16 13.28 10.12
C ARG A 82 0.06 12.95 9.26
N ILE A 83 0.64 13.96 8.60
CA ILE A 83 1.90 13.80 7.84
C ILE A 83 3.04 13.40 8.78
N GLU A 84 3.23 14.08 9.91
CA GLU A 84 4.30 13.73 10.86
C GLU A 84 4.10 12.31 11.44
N GLU A 85 2.84 11.92 11.70
CA GLU A 85 2.51 10.57 12.18
C GLU A 85 2.88 9.50 11.16
N VAL A 86 2.49 9.64 9.89
CA VAL A 86 2.81 8.63 8.87
C VAL A 86 4.30 8.61 8.54
N ILE A 87 4.98 9.75 8.56
CA ILE A 87 6.44 9.86 8.43
C ILE A 87 7.13 9.06 9.53
N PHE A 88 6.69 9.23 10.77
CA PHE A 88 7.22 8.48 11.91
C PHE A 88 6.96 6.97 11.76
N LYS A 89 5.71 6.59 11.51
CA LYS A 89 5.31 5.17 11.34
C LYS A 89 6.08 4.46 10.23
N THR A 90 6.40 5.17 9.14
CA THR A 90 7.10 4.58 7.98
C THR A 90 8.62 4.75 8.01
N GLY A 91 9.17 5.35 9.08
CA GLY A 91 10.61 5.54 9.25
C GLY A 91 11.23 6.53 8.26
N LEU A 92 10.48 7.58 7.88
CA LEU A 92 10.91 8.60 6.93
C LEU A 92 11.44 9.89 7.59
N ASN A 93 11.68 9.89 8.92
CA ASN A 93 12.04 11.11 9.66
C ASN A 93 13.26 11.84 9.08
N ASN A 94 14.31 11.11 8.71
CA ASN A 94 15.54 11.67 8.16
C ASN A 94 15.43 12.00 6.65
N GLU A 95 14.39 11.51 5.99
CA GLU A 95 14.20 11.63 4.55
C GLU A 95 13.12 12.67 4.18
N LYS A 96 12.34 13.13 5.14
CA LYS A 96 11.13 13.93 4.93
C LYS A 96 11.32 15.25 4.17
N ASN A 97 12.53 15.81 4.22
CA ASN A 97 12.88 17.07 3.55
C ASN A 97 13.70 16.86 2.27
N LYS A 98 13.87 15.61 1.81
CA LYS A 98 14.55 15.30 0.55
C LYS A 98 13.57 15.19 -0.60
N LYS A 99 14.03 15.46 -1.81
CA LYS A 99 13.28 15.14 -3.03
C LYS A 99 13.20 13.64 -3.21
N ILE A 100 12.05 13.13 -3.64
CA ILE A 100 11.78 11.70 -3.79
C ILE A 100 12.78 11.03 -4.74
N ARG A 101 13.24 11.72 -5.80
CA ARG A 101 14.27 11.21 -6.71
C ARG A 101 15.59 10.85 -6.03
N MET A 102 15.93 11.49 -4.91
CA MET A 102 17.18 11.28 -4.17
C MET A 102 17.14 10.07 -3.23
N LEU A 103 15.97 9.44 -3.08
CA LEU A 103 15.76 8.33 -2.18
C LEU A 103 16.18 6.99 -2.81
N SER A 104 16.65 6.06 -1.96
CA SER A 104 16.81 4.65 -2.35
C SER A 104 15.46 4.01 -2.71
N LYS A 105 15.49 2.87 -3.37
CA LYS A 105 14.26 2.13 -3.72
C LYS A 105 13.41 1.81 -2.48
N GLY A 106 14.04 1.37 -1.38
CA GLY A 106 13.36 1.07 -0.14
C GLY A 106 12.70 2.31 0.49
N PHE A 107 13.37 3.46 0.48
CA PHE A 107 12.76 4.70 0.95
C PHE A 107 11.62 5.18 0.03
N LYS A 108 11.73 5.02 -1.28
CA LYS A 108 10.62 5.27 -2.21
C LYS A 108 9.41 4.38 -1.92
N GLN A 109 9.65 3.11 -1.59
CA GLN A 109 8.59 2.19 -1.18
C GLN A 109 7.91 2.65 0.12
N ARG A 110 8.68 3.13 1.11
CA ARG A 110 8.14 3.72 2.34
C ARG A 110 7.33 4.98 2.09
N VAL A 111 7.72 5.83 1.13
CA VAL A 111 6.92 7.00 0.73
C VAL A 111 5.58 6.58 0.15
N GLY A 112 5.55 5.59 -0.74
CA GLY A 112 4.30 5.03 -1.27
C GLY A 112 3.41 4.43 -0.17
N LEU A 113 4.01 3.72 0.77
CA LEU A 113 3.28 3.18 1.92
C LEU A 113 2.74 4.28 2.84
N ALA A 114 3.51 5.35 3.09
CA ALA A 114 3.05 6.51 3.84
C ALA A 114 1.86 7.20 3.14
N ALA A 115 1.92 7.35 1.82
CA ALA A 115 0.81 7.88 1.02
C ALA A 115 -0.43 6.99 1.08
N ALA A 116 -0.27 5.67 0.98
CA ALA A 116 -1.37 4.71 1.13
C ALA A 116 -2.01 4.75 2.53
N LEU A 117 -1.26 5.14 3.56
CA LEU A 117 -1.73 5.24 4.94
C LEU A 117 -2.26 6.62 5.34
N ILE A 118 -2.06 7.66 4.51
CA ILE A 118 -2.28 9.06 4.90
C ILE A 118 -3.71 9.34 5.37
N HIS A 119 -4.70 8.74 4.71
CA HIS A 119 -6.13 8.92 5.03
C HIS A 119 -6.66 7.94 6.08
N ASN A 120 -5.76 7.18 6.74
CA ASN A 120 -6.09 6.19 7.78
C ASN A 120 -7.07 5.09 7.32
N PRO A 121 -6.77 4.36 6.25
CA PRO A 121 -7.67 3.34 5.70
C PRO A 121 -7.92 2.19 6.69
N GLU A 122 -9.05 1.48 6.52
CA GLU A 122 -9.37 0.25 7.23
C GLU A 122 -8.62 -0.96 6.64
N VAL A 123 -8.43 -0.94 5.31
CA VAL A 123 -7.79 -2.00 4.54
C VAL A 123 -6.58 -1.45 3.81
N LEU A 124 -5.47 -2.15 3.86
CA LEU A 124 -4.26 -1.84 3.10
C LEU A 124 -3.99 -2.94 2.08
N ILE A 125 -3.89 -2.56 0.82
CA ILE A 125 -3.60 -3.48 -0.28
C ILE A 125 -2.20 -3.15 -0.81
N LEU A 126 -1.33 -4.16 -0.84
CA LEU A 126 0.07 -4.04 -1.22
C LEU A 126 0.36 -5.00 -2.37
N ASP A 127 0.70 -4.45 -3.53
CA ASP A 127 1.02 -5.25 -4.71
C ASP A 127 2.55 -5.37 -4.84
N GLU A 128 3.08 -6.58 -4.59
CA GLU A 128 4.51 -6.92 -4.63
C GLU A 128 5.39 -5.92 -3.82
N PRO A 129 5.08 -5.65 -2.54
CA PRO A 129 5.69 -4.54 -1.78
C PRO A 129 7.19 -4.70 -1.52
N THR A 130 7.72 -5.89 -1.68
CA THR A 130 9.12 -6.26 -1.36
C THR A 130 10.00 -6.43 -2.60
N THR A 131 9.41 -6.35 -3.80
CA THR A 131 10.10 -6.64 -5.06
C THR A 131 11.27 -5.68 -5.33
N GLY A 132 12.46 -6.28 -5.55
CA GLY A 132 13.70 -5.58 -5.90
C GLY A 132 14.30 -4.74 -4.78
N LEU A 133 13.97 -5.03 -3.52
CA LEU A 133 14.65 -4.50 -2.35
C LEU A 133 15.88 -5.34 -2.02
N ASP A 134 16.91 -4.69 -1.47
CA ASP A 134 18.05 -5.41 -0.90
C ASP A 134 17.65 -6.13 0.41
N PRO A 135 18.45 -7.10 0.89
CA PRO A 135 18.10 -7.92 2.06
C PRO A 135 17.77 -7.12 3.32
N ASN A 136 18.46 -6.01 3.57
CA ASN A 136 18.23 -5.19 4.76
C ASN A 136 16.92 -4.41 4.64
N GLN A 137 16.69 -3.75 3.49
CA GLN A 137 15.44 -3.04 3.19
C GLN A 137 14.23 -3.97 3.24
N LEU A 138 14.40 -5.21 2.76
CA LEU A 138 13.38 -6.23 2.77
C LEU A 138 12.95 -6.59 4.20
N ILE A 139 13.90 -6.79 5.12
CA ILE A 139 13.60 -7.04 6.54
C ILE A 139 12.84 -5.87 7.15
N GLU A 140 13.28 -4.64 6.87
CA GLU A 140 12.66 -3.44 7.40
C GLU A 140 11.22 -3.23 6.90
N ILE A 141 10.97 -3.44 5.60
CA ILE A 141 9.62 -3.34 5.03
C ILE A 141 8.71 -4.45 5.57
N ARG A 142 9.20 -5.68 5.73
CA ARG A 142 8.43 -6.77 6.37
C ARG A 142 8.00 -6.41 7.78
N ASN A 143 8.92 -5.90 8.60
CA ASN A 143 8.62 -5.49 9.97
C ASN A 143 7.58 -4.36 9.98
N LEU A 144 7.70 -3.39 9.10
CA LEU A 144 6.75 -2.30 8.96
C LEU A 144 5.35 -2.81 8.58
N ILE A 145 5.25 -3.73 7.61
CA ILE A 145 3.97 -4.34 7.22
C ILE A 145 3.35 -5.12 8.40
N LYS A 146 4.16 -5.85 9.17
CA LYS A 146 3.69 -6.57 10.36
C LYS A 146 3.12 -5.61 11.42
N GLU A 147 3.81 -4.51 11.70
CA GLU A 147 3.31 -3.52 12.66
C GLU A 147 1.98 -2.90 12.21
N ILE A 148 1.88 -2.53 10.93
CA ILE A 148 0.62 -2.02 10.36
C ILE A 148 -0.49 -3.09 10.45
N GLY A 149 -0.15 -4.35 10.20
CA GLY A 149 -1.09 -5.47 10.24
C GLY A 149 -1.65 -5.82 11.63
N LYS A 150 -1.10 -5.26 12.71
CA LYS A 150 -1.68 -5.35 14.06
C LYS A 150 -2.95 -4.52 14.20
N GLU A 151 -3.04 -3.42 13.47
CA GLU A 151 -4.15 -2.45 13.58
C GLU A 151 -5.09 -2.49 12.37
N LYS A 152 -4.63 -3.01 11.23
CA LYS A 152 -5.33 -2.92 9.95
C LYS A 152 -5.43 -4.29 9.26
N THR A 153 -6.47 -4.46 8.45
CA THR A 153 -6.52 -5.57 7.51
C THR A 153 -5.54 -5.31 6.37
N VAL A 154 -4.58 -6.22 6.17
CA VAL A 154 -3.60 -6.12 5.10
C VAL A 154 -3.78 -7.29 4.13
N LEU A 155 -3.91 -6.99 2.84
CA LEU A 155 -3.83 -7.93 1.74
C LEU A 155 -2.57 -7.62 0.93
N LEU A 156 -1.65 -8.56 0.82
CA LEU A 156 -0.45 -8.39 0.01
C LEU A 156 -0.36 -9.46 -1.08
N SER A 157 0.00 -9.05 -2.29
CA SER A 157 0.35 -9.99 -3.36
C SER A 157 1.84 -10.29 -3.33
N THR A 158 2.20 -11.52 -3.66
CA THR A 158 3.58 -11.93 -3.89
C THR A 158 3.65 -13.20 -4.73
N HIS A 159 4.76 -13.41 -5.41
CA HIS A 159 5.10 -14.66 -6.07
C HIS A 159 6.14 -15.47 -5.27
N ILE A 160 6.54 -14.98 -4.10
CA ILE A 160 7.61 -15.55 -3.25
C ILE A 160 6.99 -16.20 -2.02
N MET A 161 7.02 -17.54 -1.92
CA MET A 161 6.48 -18.30 -0.78
C MET A 161 7.07 -17.85 0.57
N GLN A 162 8.38 -17.58 0.58
CA GLN A 162 9.07 -17.14 1.81
C GLN A 162 8.55 -15.80 2.37
N GLU A 163 7.96 -14.94 1.52
CA GLU A 163 7.32 -13.70 1.98
C GLU A 163 6.05 -14.02 2.74
N VAL A 164 5.24 -14.95 2.21
CA VAL A 164 4.00 -15.40 2.84
C VAL A 164 4.30 -16.00 4.21
N ASP A 165 5.26 -16.90 4.31
CA ASP A 165 5.65 -17.56 5.58
C ASP A 165 6.12 -16.54 6.63
N LYS A 166 6.82 -15.50 6.19
CA LYS A 166 7.40 -14.51 7.12
C LYS A 166 6.45 -13.41 7.55
N ILE A 167 5.44 -13.07 6.74
CA ILE A 167 4.59 -11.87 6.98
C ILE A 167 3.14 -12.25 7.25
N CYS A 168 2.61 -13.30 6.59
CA CYS A 168 1.18 -13.55 6.53
C CYS A 168 0.69 -14.52 7.61
N ASN A 169 -0.56 -14.32 8.05
CA ASN A 169 -1.27 -15.26 8.92
C ASN A 169 -2.09 -16.28 8.11
N ARG A 170 -2.43 -15.92 6.87
CA ARG A 170 -3.22 -16.74 5.92
C ARG A 170 -2.69 -16.51 4.51
N ALA A 171 -2.83 -17.52 3.66
CA ALA A 171 -2.52 -17.44 2.24
C ALA A 171 -3.71 -17.86 1.37
N ILE A 172 -3.88 -17.17 0.25
CA ILE A 172 -4.75 -17.54 -0.86
C ILE A 172 -3.81 -17.81 -2.04
N ILE A 173 -3.92 -18.99 -2.62
CA ILE A 173 -3.07 -19.41 -3.74
C ILE A 173 -3.91 -19.40 -5.00
N ILE A 174 -3.38 -18.77 -6.05
CA ILE A 174 -3.95 -18.77 -7.40
C ILE A 174 -2.93 -19.32 -8.40
N ASN A 175 -3.45 -19.97 -9.41
CA ASN A 175 -2.64 -20.57 -10.49
C ASN A 175 -3.25 -20.21 -11.86
#